data_19dec696fd4f32d8ac44e3d7ff52d06b
#
_entry.id   19dec696fd4f32d8ac44e3d7ff52d06b
#
_cell.length_a   1.000
_cell.length_b   1.000
_cell.length_c   1.000
_cell.angle_alpha   90.00
_cell.angle_beta   90.00
_cell.angle_gamma   90.00
#
_symmetry.space_group_name_H-M   'P 1'
#
loop_
_entity.id
_entity.type
_entity.pdbx_description
1 polymer ?
#
loop_
_entity_poly.entity_id
_entity_poly.type
_entity_poly.pdbx_seq_one_letter_code
_entity_poly.pdbx_strand_id
1 'polypeptide(L)'
;MLFLALFLFACGESDPDTNHDGDENGEDKEEELVFVSLDEARLSGFELYEPTEGSAARLAFDAGITSYLDKITKVAHHIDERYEGEEGFTFDLAEGPQCMRGDDFSVSIRDRGSKDLLLFLQGGGACWSDFCLAVTKAPTNMPRPLVLDPELEANPYASFNAVYFPYCDGSLFAGDNIVPEDDPAKLEKGLTERVYRGLANLSAGLVVAKARFEDPERVVLAGSSAGGYGTILAAFLVRYVYPDAELIIVNDAGVGVAKDGEVEFVEKLLTEFGAERFVPEDCAECFVNGHITPLIDYFLERDPNARAAAITSWYDYIISELFMEIDKDDFADALDIETTKLHEKFPDRYRRFIYWGEKGTGHTALLGNPSGLIGTGPIAVEMPGGVNVAGLLNNLELLKFNELSIGEITLAAWLGAMVENDLDAWGDLMVPREPEEDGDGG
;
A
#
# COMPACT_ATOMS: atom_id res chain seq x y z
N MET A 1 13.25 40.21 -9.16
CA MET A 1 14.56 40.67 -9.66
C MET A 1 15.43 39.44 -9.88
N LEU A 2 15.72 39.20 -11.15
CA LEU A 2 16.30 38.01 -11.74
C LEU A 2 17.75 37.76 -11.25
N PHE A 3 18.12 36.55 -10.85
CA PHE A 3 19.51 36.10 -10.94
C PHE A 3 19.58 34.68 -11.55
N LEU A 4 19.96 34.69 -12.81
CA LEU A 4 20.31 33.55 -13.64
C LEU A 4 21.77 33.22 -13.37
N ALA A 5 22.08 32.02 -12.86
CA ALA A 5 23.48 31.54 -12.83
C ALA A 5 23.62 30.33 -13.75
N LEU A 6 24.20 30.57 -14.91
CA LEU A 6 24.74 29.56 -15.82
C LEU A 6 25.96 28.90 -15.20
N PHE A 7 25.97 27.55 -15.13
CA PHE A 7 27.22 26.79 -15.05
C PHE A 7 27.43 26.00 -16.34
N LEU A 8 28.43 26.44 -17.08
CA LEU A 8 29.03 25.72 -18.21
C LEU A 8 29.94 24.62 -17.65
N PHE A 9 29.70 23.38 -18.04
CA PHE A 9 30.70 22.33 -17.92
C PHE A 9 31.38 22.09 -19.28
N ALA A 10 32.70 22.17 -19.24
CA ALA A 10 33.58 22.01 -20.37
C ALA A 10 33.64 20.56 -20.88
N CYS A 11 33.61 20.42 -22.19
CA CYS A 11 33.95 19.19 -22.89
C CYS A 11 35.43 18.84 -22.68
N GLY A 12 35.70 17.62 -22.21
CA GLY A 12 37.00 16.98 -22.32
C GLY A 12 36.99 16.07 -23.56
N GLU A 13 37.92 16.32 -24.46
CA GLU A 13 38.24 15.47 -25.61
C GLU A 13 38.78 14.11 -25.13
N SER A 14 38.25 13.02 -25.67
CA SER A 14 38.86 11.70 -25.59
C SER A 14 39.04 11.13 -26.99
N ASP A 15 40.25 10.62 -27.22
CA ASP A 15 40.78 10.02 -28.44
C ASP A 15 39.89 8.92 -29.06
N PRO A 16 39.89 8.79 -30.39
CA PRO A 16 39.28 7.69 -31.08
C PRO A 16 40.31 6.60 -31.34
N ASP A 17 40.14 5.41 -30.77
CA ASP A 17 40.50 4.13 -31.39
C ASP A 17 40.41 2.98 -30.37
N THR A 18 39.32 2.26 -30.40
CA THR A 18 39.33 0.79 -30.27
C THR A 18 38.01 0.25 -30.83
N ASN A 19 38.09 -0.37 -31.99
CA ASN A 19 37.06 -1.28 -32.53
C ASN A 19 36.82 -2.40 -31.55
N HIS A 20 35.60 -2.47 -31.03
CA HIS A 20 34.97 -3.69 -30.54
C HIS A 20 33.62 -3.84 -31.25
N ASP A 21 33.65 -4.66 -32.30
CA ASP A 21 32.44 -5.27 -32.85
C ASP A 21 31.83 -6.16 -31.73
N GLY A 22 30.83 -5.67 -31.06
CA GLY A 22 29.95 -6.38 -30.15
C GLY A 22 28.55 -6.35 -30.77
N ASP A 23 28.07 -7.47 -31.26
CA ASP A 23 26.69 -7.73 -31.64
C ASP A 23 25.78 -7.40 -30.43
N GLU A 24 25.24 -6.18 -30.35
CA GLU A 24 24.12 -5.80 -29.48
C GLU A 24 22.80 -5.91 -30.26
N ASN A 25 22.39 -7.12 -30.60
CA ASN A 25 21.03 -7.49 -30.87
C ASN A 25 20.60 -8.55 -29.85
N GLY A 26 20.62 -8.17 -28.56
CA GLY A 26 19.83 -8.82 -27.55
C GLY A 26 18.39 -8.29 -27.68
N GLU A 27 17.60 -8.85 -28.58
CA GLU A 27 16.15 -8.84 -28.44
C GLU A 27 15.88 -9.55 -27.10
N ASP A 28 15.51 -8.80 -26.07
CA ASP A 28 14.86 -9.36 -24.87
C ASP A 28 13.62 -10.09 -25.37
N LYS A 29 13.75 -11.39 -25.58
CA LYS A 29 12.59 -12.25 -25.82
C LYS A 29 11.79 -12.20 -24.53
N GLU A 30 10.64 -11.52 -24.55
CA GLU A 30 9.62 -11.72 -23.55
C GLU A 30 9.36 -13.23 -23.46
N GLU A 31 9.72 -13.85 -22.35
CA GLU A 31 9.40 -15.25 -22.12
C GLU A 31 7.88 -15.35 -22.07
N GLU A 32 7.32 -16.17 -22.96
CA GLU A 32 5.89 -16.42 -23.01
C GLU A 32 5.43 -17.03 -21.67
N LEU A 33 4.55 -16.34 -20.95
CA LEU A 33 4.02 -16.81 -19.68
C LEU A 33 3.21 -18.10 -19.90
N VAL A 34 3.59 -19.17 -19.21
CA VAL A 34 2.89 -20.44 -19.25
C VAL A 34 1.97 -20.56 -18.05
N PHE A 35 0.67 -20.39 -18.26
CA PHE A 35 -0.33 -20.53 -17.22
C PHE A 35 -0.68 -22.00 -17.00
N VAL A 36 -0.58 -22.44 -15.75
CA VAL A 36 -0.92 -23.79 -15.31
C VAL A 36 -2.05 -23.72 -14.27
N SER A 37 -2.77 -24.82 -14.06
CA SER A 37 -3.78 -24.89 -12.97
C SER A 37 -3.16 -24.66 -11.59
N LEU A 38 -3.95 -24.22 -10.62
CA LEU A 38 -3.49 -24.09 -9.24
C LEU A 38 -2.87 -25.41 -8.72
N ASP A 39 -3.49 -26.55 -9.02
CA ASP A 39 -3.01 -27.89 -8.65
C ASP A 39 -1.61 -28.17 -9.22
N GLU A 40 -1.37 -27.86 -10.50
CA GLU A 40 -0.06 -28.00 -11.14
C GLU A 40 0.98 -27.07 -10.53
N ALA A 41 0.57 -25.88 -10.10
CA ALA A 41 1.39 -24.92 -9.35
C ALA A 41 1.53 -25.29 -7.87
N ARG A 42 0.94 -26.39 -7.40
CA ARG A 42 0.88 -26.84 -6.01
C ARG A 42 0.22 -25.83 -5.07
N LEU A 43 -0.82 -25.17 -5.56
CA LEU A 43 -1.68 -24.29 -4.82
C LEU A 43 -3.07 -24.92 -4.70
N SER A 44 -3.69 -24.84 -3.51
CA SER A 44 -5.10 -25.16 -3.34
C SER A 44 -5.97 -23.99 -3.77
N GLY A 45 -7.12 -24.25 -4.39
CA GLY A 45 -8.15 -23.24 -4.57
C GLY A 45 -8.76 -22.82 -3.23
N PHE A 46 -9.37 -21.64 -3.19
CA PHE A 46 -10.05 -21.15 -2.00
C PHE A 46 -11.50 -21.66 -1.96
N GLU A 47 -11.89 -22.26 -0.83
CA GLU A 47 -13.27 -22.68 -0.59
C GLU A 47 -14.03 -21.59 0.19
N LEU A 48 -15.08 -21.03 -0.43
CA LEU A 48 -15.93 -20.03 0.23
C LEU A 48 -16.73 -20.68 1.36
N TYR A 49 -16.90 -19.94 2.46
CA TYR A 49 -17.69 -20.36 3.60
C TYR A 49 -18.57 -19.20 4.12
N GLU A 50 -19.58 -19.50 4.91
CA GLU A 50 -20.45 -18.51 5.55
C GLU A 50 -19.92 -18.18 6.95
N PRO A 51 -19.43 -16.94 7.21
CA PRO A 51 -18.92 -16.56 8.52
C PRO A 51 -20.02 -16.34 9.55
N THR A 52 -19.61 -16.31 10.83
CA THR A 52 -20.50 -16.01 11.95
C THR A 52 -21.11 -14.61 11.80
N GLU A 53 -22.39 -14.50 12.07
CA GLU A 53 -23.13 -13.23 12.09
C GLU A 53 -22.44 -12.20 13.01
N GLY A 54 -22.37 -10.94 12.55
CA GLY A 54 -21.78 -9.82 13.28
C GLY A 54 -20.25 -9.80 13.35
N SER A 55 -19.55 -10.79 12.76
CA SER A 55 -18.09 -10.78 12.66
C SER A 55 -17.60 -9.86 11.55
N ALA A 56 -16.35 -9.40 11.64
CA ALA A 56 -15.72 -8.63 10.57
C ALA A 56 -15.64 -9.42 9.24
N ALA A 57 -15.41 -10.74 9.29
CA ALA A 57 -15.44 -11.61 8.12
C ALA A 57 -16.80 -11.67 7.45
N ARG A 58 -17.89 -11.58 8.24
CA ARG A 58 -19.26 -11.59 7.73
C ARG A 58 -19.53 -10.41 6.80
N LEU A 59 -18.97 -9.24 7.08
CA LEU A 59 -19.12 -8.06 6.24
C LEU A 59 -18.53 -8.26 4.84
N ALA A 60 -17.35 -8.86 4.75
CA ALA A 60 -16.75 -9.20 3.47
C ALA A 60 -17.63 -10.17 2.66
N PHE A 61 -18.26 -11.13 3.34
CA PHE A 61 -19.15 -12.09 2.73
C PHE A 61 -20.45 -11.44 2.24
N ASP A 62 -21.13 -10.66 3.07
CA ASP A 62 -22.39 -10.00 2.74
C ASP A 62 -22.24 -8.95 1.65
N ALA A 63 -21.09 -8.23 1.63
CA ALA A 63 -20.73 -7.30 0.57
C ALA A 63 -20.37 -7.99 -0.76
N GLY A 64 -20.27 -9.33 -0.79
CA GLY A 64 -19.93 -10.11 -1.98
C GLY A 64 -18.48 -9.97 -2.45
N ILE A 65 -17.60 -9.30 -1.66
CA ILE A 65 -16.17 -9.15 -2.02
C ILE A 65 -15.42 -10.48 -1.94
N THR A 66 -15.89 -11.44 -1.16
CA THR A 66 -15.32 -12.78 -1.04
C THR A 66 -15.44 -13.61 -2.31
N SER A 67 -16.41 -13.27 -3.19
CA SER A 67 -16.65 -13.99 -4.46
C SER A 67 -15.52 -13.86 -5.48
N TYR A 68 -14.48 -13.09 -5.20
CA TYR A 68 -13.29 -13.00 -6.03
C TYR A 68 -12.24 -14.05 -5.67
N LEU A 69 -12.33 -14.66 -4.48
CA LEU A 69 -11.37 -15.66 -4.01
C LEU A 69 -11.49 -17.00 -4.75
N ASP A 70 -12.65 -17.34 -5.30
CA ASP A 70 -12.88 -18.59 -6.06
C ASP A 70 -12.73 -18.45 -7.57
N LYS A 71 -12.42 -17.24 -8.06
CA LYS A 71 -12.27 -16.99 -9.51
C LYS A 71 -10.90 -17.37 -10.05
N ILE A 72 -9.89 -17.44 -9.22
CA ILE A 72 -8.52 -17.73 -9.63
C ILE A 72 -8.37 -19.26 -9.78
N THR A 73 -8.05 -19.70 -10.98
CA THR A 73 -7.90 -21.13 -11.33
C THR A 73 -6.56 -21.45 -11.94
N LYS A 74 -5.83 -20.43 -12.42
CA LYS A 74 -4.55 -20.57 -13.12
C LYS A 74 -3.56 -19.50 -12.68
N VAL A 75 -2.28 -19.86 -12.73
CA VAL A 75 -1.16 -18.97 -12.50
C VAL A 75 0.02 -19.33 -13.40
N ALA A 76 0.82 -18.35 -13.78
CA ALA A 76 2.17 -18.57 -14.24
C ALA A 76 3.10 -18.42 -13.05
N HIS A 77 3.89 -19.48 -12.77
CA HIS A 77 4.75 -19.54 -11.58
C HIS A 77 6.21 -19.43 -12.00
N HIS A 78 6.98 -18.65 -11.27
CA HIS A 78 8.42 -18.55 -11.43
C HIS A 78 9.14 -18.55 -10.07
N ILE A 79 10.36 -19.06 -10.05
CA ILE A 79 11.22 -19.07 -8.86
C ILE A 79 12.22 -17.92 -9.02
N ASP A 80 12.37 -17.10 -7.99
CA ASP A 80 13.45 -16.11 -7.98
C ASP A 80 14.77 -16.80 -7.60
N GLU A 81 15.52 -17.21 -8.61
CA GLU A 81 16.79 -17.92 -8.41
C GLU A 81 17.84 -17.15 -7.61
N ARG A 82 17.63 -15.83 -7.43
CA ARG A 82 18.55 -14.98 -6.65
C ARG A 82 18.41 -15.20 -5.15
N TYR A 83 17.24 -15.69 -4.71
CA TYR A 83 16.90 -15.78 -3.30
C TYR A 83 16.15 -17.06 -2.98
N GLU A 84 16.68 -17.84 -2.03
CA GLU A 84 16.05 -19.07 -1.57
C GLU A 84 14.69 -18.80 -0.91
N GLY A 85 13.67 -19.55 -1.34
CA GLY A 85 12.30 -19.45 -0.81
C GLY A 85 11.49 -18.28 -1.38
N GLU A 86 11.99 -17.58 -2.41
CA GLU A 86 11.23 -16.53 -3.10
C GLU A 86 10.66 -17.04 -4.41
N GLU A 87 9.35 -16.83 -4.57
CA GLU A 87 8.59 -17.26 -5.74
C GLU A 87 7.65 -16.13 -6.18
N GLY A 88 7.35 -16.07 -7.48
CA GLY A 88 6.38 -15.14 -8.05
C GLY A 88 5.24 -15.87 -8.74
N PHE A 89 4.05 -15.27 -8.70
CA PHE A 89 2.84 -15.80 -9.34
C PHE A 89 2.19 -14.68 -10.13
N THR A 90 2.11 -14.88 -11.45
CA THR A 90 1.41 -13.99 -12.38
C THR A 90 0.05 -14.59 -12.71
N PHE A 91 -0.99 -13.77 -12.73
CA PHE A 91 -2.37 -14.21 -12.91
C PHE A 91 -2.83 -14.02 -14.36
N ASP A 92 -3.71 -14.92 -14.83
CA ASP A 92 -4.33 -14.81 -16.14
C ASP A 92 -5.30 -13.61 -16.16
N LEU A 93 -5.10 -12.67 -17.08
CA LEU A 93 -5.95 -11.50 -17.26
C LEU A 93 -7.44 -11.87 -17.46
N ALA A 94 -7.71 -13.03 -18.03
CA ALA A 94 -9.08 -13.52 -18.23
C ALA A 94 -9.80 -13.85 -16.92
N GLU A 95 -9.05 -14.03 -15.81
CA GLU A 95 -9.60 -14.31 -14.47
C GLU A 95 -9.81 -13.04 -13.63
N GLY A 96 -9.43 -11.88 -14.15
CA GLY A 96 -9.72 -10.56 -13.60
C GLY A 96 -8.55 -9.75 -13.08
N PRO A 97 -7.48 -10.32 -12.46
CA PRO A 97 -6.35 -9.55 -11.98
C PRO A 97 -5.61 -8.83 -13.11
N GLN A 98 -5.38 -7.53 -12.94
CA GLN A 98 -4.82 -6.69 -14.01
C GLN A 98 -4.33 -5.37 -13.44
N CYS A 99 -3.29 -4.80 -14.03
CA CYS A 99 -2.88 -3.43 -13.81
C CYS A 99 -3.76 -2.44 -14.60
N MET A 100 -3.75 -1.16 -14.22
CA MET A 100 -4.65 -0.12 -14.74
C MET A 100 -4.63 0.02 -16.27
N ARG A 101 -3.52 -0.28 -16.92
CA ARG A 101 -3.33 -0.13 -18.37
C ARG A 101 -3.28 -1.46 -19.14
N GLY A 102 -3.69 -2.54 -18.50
CA GLY A 102 -3.79 -3.85 -19.16
C GLY A 102 -2.57 -4.76 -18.98
N ASP A 103 -1.54 -4.29 -18.28
CA ASP A 103 -0.38 -5.14 -17.94
C ASP A 103 -0.77 -6.23 -16.95
N ASP A 104 0.00 -7.31 -16.95
CA ASP A 104 -0.17 -8.43 -16.03
C ASP A 104 0.01 -8.00 -14.56
N PHE A 105 -0.74 -8.65 -13.68
CA PHE A 105 -0.59 -8.53 -12.25
C PHE A 105 0.10 -9.77 -11.68
N SER A 106 1.04 -9.55 -10.76
CA SER A 106 1.78 -10.62 -10.09
C SER A 106 1.85 -10.36 -8.60
N VAL A 107 2.00 -11.41 -7.81
CA VAL A 107 2.40 -11.32 -6.40
C VAL A 107 3.68 -12.11 -6.17
N SER A 108 4.43 -11.76 -5.14
CA SER A 108 5.63 -12.51 -4.76
C SER A 108 5.51 -13.00 -3.33
N ILE A 109 6.02 -14.20 -3.07
CA ILE A 109 6.06 -14.79 -1.74
C ILE A 109 7.50 -15.04 -1.31
N ARG A 110 7.71 -15.07 0.01
CA ARG A 110 8.91 -15.56 0.67
C ARG A 110 8.50 -16.56 1.74
N ASP A 111 8.94 -17.81 1.60
CA ASP A 111 8.72 -18.85 2.58
C ASP A 111 9.94 -18.98 3.48
N ARG A 112 9.74 -18.77 4.79
CA ARG A 112 10.76 -18.91 5.85
C ARG A 112 10.45 -20.06 6.80
N GLY A 113 9.41 -20.83 6.52
CA GLY A 113 8.91 -21.87 7.41
C GLY A 113 8.35 -21.33 8.73
N SER A 114 7.94 -20.07 8.76
CA SER A 114 7.38 -19.38 9.92
C SER A 114 5.91 -19.75 10.12
N LYS A 115 5.42 -19.59 11.33
CA LYS A 115 3.99 -19.57 11.64
C LYS A 115 3.38 -18.18 11.57
N ASP A 116 4.19 -17.16 11.37
CA ASP A 116 3.78 -15.78 11.24
C ASP A 116 3.87 -15.36 9.78
N LEU A 117 2.92 -14.53 9.36
CA LEU A 117 2.76 -14.11 7.97
C LEU A 117 2.68 -12.59 7.87
N LEU A 118 3.52 -12.01 7.03
CA LEU A 118 3.43 -10.61 6.61
C LEU A 118 2.73 -10.53 5.25
N LEU A 119 1.60 -9.83 5.17
CA LEU A 119 0.94 -9.39 3.95
C LEU A 119 1.27 -7.92 3.76
N PHE A 120 2.06 -7.58 2.74
CA PHE A 120 2.51 -6.21 2.54
C PHE A 120 1.89 -5.61 1.28
N LEU A 121 1.10 -4.56 1.45
CA LEU A 121 0.47 -3.78 0.38
C LEU A 121 1.37 -2.60 -0.02
N GLN A 122 1.85 -2.61 -1.26
CA GLN A 122 2.71 -1.55 -1.79
C GLN A 122 1.93 -0.23 -1.89
N GLY A 123 2.62 0.89 -1.65
CA GLY A 123 2.14 2.22 -2.02
C GLY A 123 2.33 2.49 -3.51
N GLY A 124 1.73 3.57 -4.00
CA GLY A 124 1.88 3.91 -5.41
C GLY A 124 0.90 4.96 -5.92
N GLY A 125 0.32 5.75 -5.02
CA GLY A 125 -0.60 6.84 -5.39
C GLY A 125 -2.04 6.39 -5.64
N ALA A 126 -2.81 7.20 -6.36
CA ALA A 126 -4.19 6.91 -6.74
C ALA A 126 -4.54 7.62 -8.06
N CYS A 127 -5.57 7.14 -8.75
CA CYS A 127 -5.96 7.70 -10.03
C CYS A 127 -7.49 7.75 -10.14
N TRP A 128 -8.02 8.93 -10.36
CA TRP A 128 -9.43 9.15 -10.65
C TRP A 128 -9.60 10.22 -11.74
N SER A 129 -10.81 10.52 -12.16
CA SER A 129 -11.09 11.40 -13.31
C SER A 129 -10.43 12.77 -13.19
N ASP A 130 -10.44 13.38 -12.00
CA ASP A 130 -9.92 14.73 -11.80
C ASP A 130 -8.42 14.77 -11.53
N PHE A 131 -7.82 13.64 -11.09
CA PHE A 131 -6.42 13.56 -10.70
C PHE A 131 -5.86 12.15 -10.86
N CYS A 132 -4.69 12.03 -11.45
CA CYS A 132 -4.03 10.74 -11.60
C CYS A 132 -2.52 10.87 -11.32
N LEU A 133 -2.12 10.29 -10.20
CA LEU A 133 -0.73 10.04 -9.84
C LEU A 133 -0.68 8.62 -9.31
N ALA A 134 -0.39 7.66 -10.16
CA ALA A 134 -0.38 6.25 -9.78
C ALA A 134 0.68 5.45 -10.52
N VAL A 135 1.19 4.42 -9.84
CA VAL A 135 1.94 3.33 -10.46
C VAL A 135 0.96 2.50 -11.28
N THR A 136 1.33 2.18 -12.52
CA THR A 136 0.47 1.49 -13.49
C THR A 136 1.03 0.14 -13.94
N LYS A 137 2.18 -0.28 -13.39
CA LYS A 137 2.82 -1.56 -13.70
C LYS A 137 3.40 -2.21 -12.46
N ALA A 138 3.12 -3.47 -12.24
CA ALA A 138 3.58 -4.24 -11.09
C ALA A 138 4.99 -4.83 -11.33
N PRO A 139 5.89 -4.85 -10.32
CA PRO A 139 7.07 -5.68 -10.35
C PRO A 139 6.71 -7.17 -10.19
N THR A 140 7.51 -8.04 -10.77
CA THR A 140 7.32 -9.50 -10.70
C THR A 140 8.02 -10.17 -9.51
N ASN A 141 8.93 -9.45 -8.86
CA ASN A 141 9.74 -9.96 -7.75
C ASN A 141 9.53 -9.13 -6.48
N MET A 142 9.74 -9.74 -5.33
CA MET A 142 9.67 -9.04 -4.04
C MET A 142 10.84 -8.06 -3.91
N PRO A 143 10.59 -6.78 -3.67
CA PRO A 143 11.64 -5.82 -3.32
C PRO A 143 12.17 -6.11 -1.92
N ARG A 144 13.37 -5.60 -1.61
CA ARG A 144 14.01 -5.79 -0.30
C ARG A 144 14.35 -4.48 0.43
N PRO A 145 13.48 -3.47 0.46
CA PRO A 145 13.72 -2.31 1.29
C PRO A 145 13.24 -2.58 2.71
N LEU A 146 14.05 -2.20 3.70
CA LEU A 146 13.75 -2.09 5.12
C LEU A 146 12.83 -3.20 5.70
N VAL A 147 11.51 -2.96 5.78
CA VAL A 147 10.54 -3.91 6.36
C VAL A 147 10.44 -5.23 5.60
N LEU A 148 10.80 -5.22 4.32
CA LEU A 148 10.85 -6.40 3.45
C LEU A 148 12.24 -7.03 3.37
N ASP A 149 13.26 -6.44 4.01
CA ASP A 149 14.60 -7.01 4.07
C ASP A 149 14.72 -8.05 5.21
N PRO A 150 14.83 -9.35 4.88
CA PRO A 150 14.97 -10.38 5.90
C PRO A 150 16.35 -10.42 6.57
N GLU A 151 17.33 -9.69 6.03
CA GLU A 151 18.69 -9.61 6.57
C GLU A 151 18.89 -8.39 7.49
N LEU A 152 17.92 -7.48 7.55
CA LEU A 152 17.98 -6.32 8.42
C LEU A 152 17.69 -6.75 9.88
N GLU A 153 18.70 -6.74 10.73
CA GLU A 153 18.62 -7.20 12.13
C GLU A 153 17.50 -6.49 12.93
N ALA A 154 17.26 -5.20 12.65
CA ALA A 154 16.22 -4.44 13.32
C ALA A 154 14.80 -4.72 12.80
N ASN A 155 14.65 -5.50 11.73
CA ASN A 155 13.34 -5.79 11.15
C ASN A 155 12.55 -6.81 11.99
N PRO A 156 11.45 -6.42 12.65
CA PRO A 156 10.66 -7.35 13.49
C PRO A 156 9.98 -8.46 12.66
N TYR A 157 9.90 -8.33 11.36
CA TYR A 157 9.27 -9.30 10.45
C TYR A 157 10.30 -10.13 9.67
N ALA A 158 11.60 -10.02 9.97
CA ALA A 158 12.67 -10.71 9.24
C ALA A 158 12.51 -12.24 9.16
N SER A 159 11.92 -12.85 10.21
CA SER A 159 11.66 -14.29 10.26
C SER A 159 10.30 -14.73 9.74
N PHE A 160 9.42 -13.80 9.36
CA PHE A 160 8.08 -14.11 8.90
C PHE A 160 8.09 -14.67 7.49
N ASN A 161 7.12 -15.51 7.16
CA ASN A 161 6.71 -15.66 5.77
C ASN A 161 6.19 -14.33 5.26
N ALA A 162 6.32 -14.04 3.97
CA ALA A 162 5.87 -12.78 3.44
C ALA A 162 5.15 -12.97 2.10
N VAL A 163 4.10 -12.18 1.87
CA VAL A 163 3.47 -12.00 0.56
C VAL A 163 3.49 -10.51 0.24
N TYR A 164 4.08 -10.19 -0.88
CA TYR A 164 4.14 -8.82 -1.38
C TYR A 164 3.07 -8.63 -2.46
N PHE A 165 2.21 -7.65 -2.23
CA PHE A 165 1.17 -7.23 -3.15
C PHE A 165 1.61 -5.93 -3.82
N PRO A 166 2.10 -5.98 -5.05
CA PRO A 166 2.43 -4.76 -5.75
C PRO A 166 1.17 -3.96 -6.09
N TYR A 167 1.35 -2.65 -6.23
CA TYR A 167 0.29 -1.73 -6.58
C TYR A 167 0.41 -1.27 -8.01
N CYS A 168 -0.66 -1.37 -8.81
CA CYS A 168 -0.60 -0.95 -10.21
C CYS A 168 -1.96 -0.58 -10.83
N ASP A 169 -3.01 -0.46 -10.01
CA ASP A 169 -4.36 -0.22 -10.54
C ASP A 169 -4.98 1.12 -10.13
N GLY A 170 -4.34 1.89 -9.27
CA GLY A 170 -4.75 3.24 -8.90
C GLY A 170 -5.94 3.35 -7.95
N SER A 171 -6.49 2.22 -7.40
CA SER A 171 -7.76 2.17 -6.69
C SER A 171 -7.70 1.66 -5.24
N LEU A 172 -6.56 1.83 -4.54
CA LEU A 172 -6.37 1.51 -3.11
C LEU A 172 -6.67 0.03 -2.76
N PHE A 173 -6.37 -0.92 -3.67
CA PHE A 173 -6.65 -2.35 -3.53
C PHE A 173 -8.13 -2.74 -3.45
N ALA A 174 -9.04 -1.83 -3.76
CA ALA A 174 -10.48 -2.04 -3.58
C ALA A 174 -11.29 -1.94 -4.88
N GLY A 175 -10.71 -1.42 -5.96
CA GLY A 175 -11.45 -1.12 -7.18
C GLY A 175 -11.94 -2.37 -7.93
N ASP A 176 -13.13 -2.22 -8.55
CA ASP A 176 -13.73 -3.20 -9.46
C ASP A 176 -14.59 -2.45 -10.50
N ASN A 177 -13.95 -1.63 -11.33
CA ASN A 177 -14.62 -0.83 -12.34
C ASN A 177 -13.73 -0.65 -13.59
N ILE A 178 -14.36 -0.25 -14.69
CA ILE A 178 -13.69 0.22 -15.90
C ILE A 178 -14.27 1.57 -16.26
N VAL A 179 -13.43 2.59 -16.32
CA VAL A 179 -13.84 3.96 -16.60
C VAL A 179 -13.20 4.42 -17.91
N PRO A 180 -13.95 5.01 -18.85
CA PRO A 180 -13.36 5.59 -20.04
C PRO A 180 -12.31 6.66 -19.69
N GLU A 181 -11.21 6.69 -20.44
CA GLU A 181 -10.23 7.75 -20.34
C GLU A 181 -10.74 9.02 -21.00
N ASP A 182 -10.61 10.16 -20.35
CA ASP A 182 -11.06 11.45 -20.84
C ASP A 182 -9.92 12.47 -21.07
N ASP A 183 -8.67 12.12 -20.64
CA ASP A 183 -7.49 12.94 -20.92
C ASP A 183 -7.08 12.85 -22.41
N PRO A 184 -7.17 13.96 -23.19
CA PRO A 184 -6.81 13.95 -24.61
C PRO A 184 -5.38 13.49 -24.88
N ALA A 185 -4.43 13.79 -23.99
CA ALA A 185 -3.03 13.41 -24.16
C ALA A 185 -2.80 11.90 -23.99
N LYS A 186 -3.64 11.23 -23.20
CA LYS A 186 -3.64 9.78 -23.03
C LYS A 186 -4.37 9.09 -24.17
N LEU A 187 -5.52 9.66 -24.60
CA LEU A 187 -6.27 9.16 -25.77
C LEU A 187 -5.43 9.20 -27.06
N GLU A 188 -4.61 10.23 -27.27
CA GLU A 188 -3.65 10.31 -28.39
C GLU A 188 -2.61 9.20 -28.37
N LYS A 189 -2.29 8.65 -27.20
CA LYS A 189 -1.40 7.50 -27.01
C LYS A 189 -2.11 6.14 -27.10
N GLY A 190 -3.42 6.15 -27.39
CA GLY A 190 -4.24 4.93 -27.48
C GLY A 190 -4.70 4.37 -26.15
N LEU A 191 -4.53 5.11 -25.03
CA LEU A 191 -5.06 4.74 -23.74
C LEU A 191 -6.53 5.18 -23.69
N THR A 192 -7.44 4.22 -23.78
CA THR A 192 -8.89 4.51 -23.93
C THR A 192 -9.69 4.30 -22.65
N GLU A 193 -9.10 3.66 -21.65
CA GLU A 193 -9.79 3.34 -20.40
C GLU A 193 -8.80 3.23 -19.22
N ARG A 194 -9.34 3.39 -18.02
CA ARG A 194 -8.71 3.06 -16.75
C ARG A 194 -9.39 1.82 -16.19
N VAL A 195 -8.61 0.80 -15.88
CA VAL A 195 -9.11 -0.47 -15.36
C VAL A 195 -8.77 -0.56 -13.87
N TYR A 196 -9.78 -0.47 -13.03
CA TYR A 196 -9.65 -0.63 -11.59
C TYR A 196 -9.91 -2.09 -11.22
N ARG A 197 -8.89 -2.80 -10.75
CA ARG A 197 -8.94 -4.23 -10.41
C ARG A 197 -8.34 -4.55 -9.04
N GLY A 198 -8.28 -3.56 -8.17
CA GLY A 198 -7.70 -3.70 -6.83
C GLY A 198 -8.28 -4.86 -6.04
N LEU A 199 -9.60 -5.06 -6.07
CA LEU A 199 -10.25 -6.19 -5.42
C LEU A 199 -9.86 -7.55 -6.03
N ALA A 200 -9.81 -7.64 -7.35
CA ALA A 200 -9.38 -8.88 -8.02
C ALA A 200 -7.91 -9.17 -7.74
N ASN A 201 -7.05 -8.15 -7.80
CA ASN A 201 -5.62 -8.23 -7.50
C ASN A 201 -5.36 -8.68 -6.05
N LEU A 202 -6.03 -8.04 -5.09
CA LEU A 202 -5.95 -8.40 -3.68
C LEU A 202 -6.42 -9.85 -3.45
N SER A 203 -7.58 -10.21 -4.00
CA SER A 203 -8.14 -11.56 -3.85
C SER A 203 -7.22 -12.63 -4.43
N ALA A 204 -6.65 -12.39 -5.61
CA ALA A 204 -5.72 -13.31 -6.25
C ALA A 204 -4.47 -13.58 -5.39
N GLY A 205 -3.86 -12.50 -4.86
CA GLY A 205 -2.74 -12.65 -3.95
C GLY A 205 -3.10 -13.36 -2.64
N LEU A 206 -4.33 -13.13 -2.13
CA LEU A 206 -4.81 -13.83 -0.92
C LEU A 206 -5.06 -15.32 -1.15
N VAL A 207 -5.47 -15.73 -2.36
CA VAL A 207 -5.58 -17.15 -2.74
C VAL A 207 -4.21 -17.81 -2.69
N VAL A 208 -3.18 -17.20 -3.27
CA VAL A 208 -1.81 -17.69 -3.19
C VAL A 208 -1.30 -17.71 -1.74
N ALA A 209 -1.55 -16.63 -0.98
CA ALA A 209 -1.17 -16.54 0.42
C ALA A 209 -1.77 -17.68 1.25
N LYS A 210 -3.08 -17.93 1.11
CA LYS A 210 -3.78 -19.00 1.84
C LYS A 210 -3.30 -20.40 1.44
N ALA A 211 -3.08 -20.62 0.15
CA ALA A 211 -2.61 -21.90 -0.36
C ALA A 211 -1.20 -22.26 0.11
N ARG A 212 -0.32 -21.27 0.33
CA ARG A 212 1.06 -21.47 0.78
C ARG A 212 1.21 -21.40 2.30
N PHE A 213 0.40 -20.59 2.97
CA PHE A 213 0.46 -20.33 4.41
C PHE A 213 -0.95 -20.51 4.98
N GLU A 214 -1.34 -21.79 5.15
CA GLU A 214 -2.73 -22.16 5.42
C GLU A 214 -3.23 -21.64 6.77
N ASP A 215 -2.47 -21.86 7.84
CA ASP A 215 -2.90 -21.57 9.22
C ASP A 215 -1.81 -20.82 9.99
N PRO A 216 -1.51 -19.55 9.67
CA PRO A 216 -0.59 -18.75 10.44
C PRO A 216 -1.16 -18.46 11.84
N GLU A 217 -0.29 -18.41 12.85
CA GLU A 217 -0.69 -17.99 14.20
C GLU A 217 -0.97 -16.48 14.22
N ARG A 218 -0.14 -15.70 13.53
CA ARG A 218 -0.27 -14.23 13.39
C ARG A 218 -0.23 -13.82 11.92
N VAL A 219 -1.08 -12.89 11.56
CA VAL A 219 -1.07 -12.21 10.25
C VAL A 219 -0.84 -10.73 10.46
N VAL A 220 0.25 -10.21 9.92
CA VAL A 220 0.52 -8.77 9.84
C VAL A 220 0.05 -8.29 8.48
N LEU A 221 -0.97 -7.46 8.45
CA LEU A 221 -1.41 -6.72 7.27
C LEU A 221 -0.79 -5.33 7.33
N ALA A 222 0.28 -5.12 6.59
CA ALA A 222 0.99 -3.86 6.54
C ALA A 222 0.87 -3.20 5.15
N GLY A 223 0.93 -1.89 5.09
CA GLY A 223 0.93 -1.17 3.83
C GLY A 223 1.32 0.28 4.00
N SER A 224 1.92 0.86 2.94
CA SER A 224 2.38 2.25 2.94
C SER A 224 1.62 3.08 1.91
N SER A 225 1.26 4.34 2.25
CA SER A 225 0.57 5.27 1.33
C SER A 225 -0.74 4.68 0.79
N ALA A 226 -0.90 4.50 -0.51
CA ALA A 226 -2.03 3.79 -1.10
C ALA A 226 -2.26 2.40 -0.48
N GLY A 227 -1.17 1.67 -0.16
CA GLY A 227 -1.23 0.41 0.57
C GLY A 227 -1.68 0.59 2.03
N GLY A 228 -1.35 1.71 2.66
CA GLY A 228 -1.88 2.09 3.97
C GLY A 228 -3.40 2.23 3.93
N TYR A 229 -3.95 3.01 3.01
CA TYR A 229 -5.41 3.05 2.77
C TYR A 229 -5.97 1.67 2.45
N GLY A 230 -5.22 0.89 1.65
CA GLY A 230 -5.55 -0.50 1.32
C GLY A 230 -5.69 -1.38 2.56
N THR A 231 -4.90 -1.17 3.63
CA THR A 231 -5.04 -1.98 4.86
C THR A 231 -6.40 -1.80 5.53
N ILE A 232 -6.99 -0.60 5.46
CA ILE A 232 -8.33 -0.34 6.02
C ILE A 232 -9.38 -1.15 5.27
N LEU A 233 -9.32 -1.11 3.94
CA LEU A 233 -10.30 -1.78 3.08
C LEU A 233 -10.09 -3.30 3.06
N ALA A 234 -8.82 -3.75 2.97
CA ALA A 234 -8.49 -5.17 2.90
C ALA A 234 -8.74 -5.94 4.21
N ALA A 235 -8.76 -5.27 5.38
CA ALA A 235 -8.83 -5.94 6.68
C ALA A 235 -9.98 -6.94 6.79
N PHE A 236 -11.16 -6.60 6.26
CA PHE A 236 -12.34 -7.46 6.27
C PHE A 236 -12.13 -8.74 5.45
N LEU A 237 -11.53 -8.62 4.26
CA LEU A 237 -11.26 -9.77 3.39
C LEU A 237 -10.11 -10.62 3.94
N VAL A 238 -9.08 -10.01 4.52
CA VAL A 238 -8.00 -10.73 5.19
C VAL A 238 -8.52 -11.52 6.40
N ARG A 239 -9.42 -10.93 7.20
CA ARG A 239 -10.09 -11.65 8.30
C ARG A 239 -10.94 -12.82 7.80
N TYR A 240 -11.58 -12.67 6.64
CA TYR A 240 -12.31 -13.77 6.02
C TYR A 240 -11.37 -14.92 5.61
N VAL A 241 -10.20 -14.60 5.05
CA VAL A 241 -9.21 -15.62 4.61
C VAL A 241 -8.52 -16.30 5.81
N TYR A 242 -8.28 -15.56 6.89
CA TYR A 242 -7.58 -16.02 8.09
C TYR A 242 -8.44 -15.78 9.35
N PRO A 243 -9.53 -16.56 9.53
CA PRO A 243 -10.51 -16.30 10.59
C PRO A 243 -9.95 -16.47 12.01
N ASP A 244 -8.98 -17.36 12.20
CA ASP A 244 -8.47 -17.75 13.51
C ASP A 244 -7.15 -17.06 13.89
N ALA A 245 -6.46 -16.45 12.92
CA ALA A 245 -5.18 -15.79 13.16
C ALA A 245 -5.34 -14.52 14.01
N GLU A 246 -4.35 -14.20 14.81
CA GLU A 246 -4.21 -12.87 15.39
C GLU A 246 -3.90 -11.88 14.26
N LEU A 247 -4.74 -10.83 14.08
CA LEU A 247 -4.58 -9.87 12.99
C LEU A 247 -3.96 -8.56 13.48
N ILE A 248 -2.81 -8.22 12.92
CA ILE A 248 -2.04 -7.02 13.24
C ILE A 248 -2.05 -6.11 12.02
N ILE A 249 -2.71 -4.95 12.12
CA ILE A 249 -2.82 -4.00 11.01
C ILE A 249 -1.78 -2.90 11.23
N VAL A 250 -0.87 -2.72 10.27
CA VAL A 250 0.16 -1.68 10.29
C VAL A 250 -0.06 -0.73 9.13
N ASN A 251 -0.63 0.43 9.44
CA ASN A 251 -0.98 1.45 8.47
C ASN A 251 0.07 2.56 8.47
N ASP A 252 0.82 2.68 7.37
CA ASP A 252 1.87 3.66 7.18
C ASP A 252 1.44 4.73 6.17
N ALA A 253 1.18 5.94 6.64
CA ALA A 253 0.76 7.11 5.87
C ALA A 253 -0.54 6.92 5.05
N GLY A 254 -1.45 6.07 5.54
CA GLY A 254 -2.75 5.83 4.90
C GLY A 254 -3.88 5.78 5.93
N VAL A 255 -3.83 6.61 6.97
CA VAL A 255 -4.69 6.53 8.18
C VAL A 255 -6.18 6.79 7.92
N GLY A 256 -6.56 7.08 6.69
CA GLY A 256 -7.97 7.24 6.31
C GLY A 256 -8.50 8.66 6.41
N VAL A 257 -7.68 9.62 6.79
CA VAL A 257 -8.04 11.05 6.79
C VAL A 257 -8.12 11.55 5.35
N ALA A 258 -9.18 12.29 5.05
CA ALA A 258 -9.44 12.96 3.77
C ALA A 258 -9.91 14.39 4.05
N LYS A 259 -10.66 15.01 3.14
CA LYS A 259 -11.15 16.38 3.31
C LYS A 259 -12.24 16.44 4.38
N ASP A 260 -11.95 17.07 5.50
CA ASP A 260 -12.91 17.22 6.60
C ASP A 260 -14.20 17.90 6.14
N GLY A 261 -15.33 17.29 6.43
CA GLY A 261 -16.66 17.77 6.03
C GLY A 261 -17.04 17.59 4.57
N GLU A 262 -16.12 17.11 3.70
CA GLU A 262 -16.38 16.88 2.28
C GLU A 262 -16.73 15.39 2.00
N VAL A 263 -17.86 14.92 2.50
CA VAL A 263 -18.33 13.51 2.34
C VAL A 263 -18.40 13.11 0.87
N GLU A 264 -18.88 13.99 0.00
CA GLU A 264 -19.04 13.73 -1.43
C GLU A 264 -17.71 13.41 -2.14
N PHE A 265 -16.57 13.87 -1.62
CA PHE A 265 -15.26 13.58 -2.21
C PHE A 265 -14.93 12.08 -2.13
N VAL A 266 -15.04 11.49 -0.94
CA VAL A 266 -14.75 10.06 -0.73
C VAL A 266 -15.81 9.19 -1.42
N GLU A 267 -17.09 9.55 -1.33
CA GLU A 267 -18.16 8.84 -2.04
C GLU A 267 -17.91 8.80 -3.56
N LYS A 268 -17.49 9.93 -4.15
CA LYS A 268 -17.13 10.00 -5.57
C LYS A 268 -15.96 9.08 -5.91
N LEU A 269 -14.91 9.06 -5.09
CA LEU A 269 -13.76 8.16 -5.29
C LEU A 269 -14.16 6.69 -5.25
N LEU A 270 -14.92 6.29 -4.21
CA LEU A 270 -15.37 4.91 -4.06
C LEU A 270 -16.28 4.49 -5.21
N THR A 271 -17.17 5.37 -5.65
CA THR A 271 -18.05 5.11 -6.79
C THR A 271 -17.25 4.96 -8.09
N GLU A 272 -16.28 5.84 -8.35
CA GLU A 272 -15.44 5.74 -9.54
C GLU A 272 -14.61 4.46 -9.53
N PHE A 273 -14.07 4.08 -8.37
CA PHE A 273 -13.33 2.83 -8.21
C PHE A 273 -14.24 1.58 -8.25
N GLY A 274 -15.56 1.71 -8.03
CA GLY A 274 -16.48 0.58 -7.83
C GLY A 274 -16.24 -0.11 -6.49
N ALA A 275 -15.82 0.67 -5.48
CA ALA A 275 -15.41 0.20 -4.16
C ALA A 275 -16.44 0.46 -3.05
N GLU A 276 -17.65 0.94 -3.37
CA GLU A 276 -18.70 1.26 -2.38
C GLU A 276 -19.06 0.07 -1.50
N ARG A 277 -18.92 -1.14 -2.04
CA ARG A 277 -19.20 -2.40 -1.32
C ARG A 277 -18.30 -2.65 -0.10
N PHE A 278 -17.17 -1.95 0.02
CA PHE A 278 -16.32 -2.02 1.21
C PHE A 278 -16.86 -1.23 2.38
N VAL A 279 -17.91 -0.41 2.16
CA VAL A 279 -18.57 0.37 3.18
C VAL A 279 -19.79 -0.38 3.65
N PRO A 280 -19.84 -0.81 4.94
CA PRO A 280 -21.01 -1.49 5.47
C PRO A 280 -22.22 -0.55 5.54
N GLU A 281 -23.38 -1.03 5.09
CA GLU A 281 -24.63 -0.24 5.09
C GLU A 281 -25.08 0.20 6.50
N ASP A 282 -24.69 -0.55 7.53
CA ASP A 282 -25.02 -0.27 8.92
C ASP A 282 -23.96 0.54 9.66
N CYS A 283 -22.89 0.98 8.97
CA CYS A 283 -21.89 1.86 9.54
C CYS A 283 -22.36 3.32 9.53
N ALA A 284 -23.10 3.72 10.54
CA ALA A 284 -23.66 5.07 10.62
C ALA A 284 -22.59 6.19 10.71
N GLU A 285 -21.41 5.88 11.25
CA GLU A 285 -20.33 6.85 11.44
C GLU A 285 -19.34 6.86 10.27
N CYS A 286 -19.40 5.85 9.37
CA CYS A 286 -18.51 5.83 8.21
C CYS A 286 -18.83 7.02 7.29
N PHE A 287 -17.79 7.78 6.95
CA PHE A 287 -17.83 8.95 6.06
C PHE A 287 -18.62 10.17 6.56
N VAL A 288 -19.22 10.18 7.76
CA VAL A 288 -19.97 11.33 8.27
C VAL A 288 -19.18 12.63 8.19
N ASN A 289 -17.87 12.58 8.44
CA ASN A 289 -16.97 13.73 8.32
C ASN A 289 -16.09 13.69 7.05
N GLY A 290 -16.37 12.82 6.09
CA GLY A 290 -15.57 12.69 4.88
C GLY A 290 -14.33 11.82 5.02
N HIS A 291 -14.10 11.15 6.15
CA HIS A 291 -12.95 10.28 6.39
C HIS A 291 -13.31 8.81 6.31
N ILE A 292 -12.35 7.94 5.93
CA ILE A 292 -12.52 6.48 5.98
C ILE A 292 -11.94 5.86 7.26
N THR A 293 -11.30 6.65 8.10
CA THR A 293 -10.79 6.23 9.42
C THR A 293 -11.84 5.50 10.28
N PRO A 294 -13.13 5.89 10.29
CA PRO A 294 -14.17 5.18 11.03
C PRO A 294 -14.39 3.71 10.62
N LEU A 295 -13.92 3.28 9.45
CA LEU A 295 -13.93 1.86 9.09
C LEU A 295 -13.00 1.03 9.99
N ILE A 296 -11.91 1.60 10.51
CA ILE A 296 -11.03 0.93 11.47
C ILE A 296 -11.78 0.71 12.79
N ASP A 297 -12.52 1.73 13.25
CA ASP A 297 -13.38 1.62 14.42
C ASP A 297 -14.37 0.47 14.27
N TYR A 298 -15.12 0.50 13.17
CA TYR A 298 -16.12 -0.49 12.83
C TYR A 298 -15.54 -1.91 12.74
N PHE A 299 -14.33 -2.05 12.21
CA PHE A 299 -13.60 -3.30 12.15
C PHE A 299 -13.19 -3.81 13.54
N LEU A 300 -12.52 -2.95 14.35
CA LEU A 300 -12.02 -3.32 15.68
C LEU A 300 -13.13 -3.67 16.67
N GLU A 301 -14.33 -3.07 16.53
CA GLU A 301 -15.50 -3.46 17.33
C GLU A 301 -15.93 -4.91 17.08
N ARG A 302 -15.78 -5.38 15.83
CA ARG A 302 -16.25 -6.70 15.40
C ARG A 302 -15.16 -7.78 15.38
N ASP A 303 -13.93 -7.36 15.61
CA ASP A 303 -12.78 -8.26 15.66
C ASP A 303 -11.95 -8.02 16.95
N PRO A 304 -12.28 -8.69 18.05
CA PRO A 304 -11.52 -8.52 19.29
C PRO A 304 -10.11 -9.13 19.23
N ASN A 305 -9.83 -9.97 18.23
CA ASN A 305 -8.52 -10.59 18.01
C ASN A 305 -7.65 -9.79 17.02
N ALA A 306 -8.00 -8.50 16.81
CA ALA A 306 -7.24 -7.60 15.99
C ALA A 306 -6.74 -6.39 16.77
N ARG A 307 -5.57 -5.88 16.36
CA ARG A 307 -5.02 -4.58 16.76
C ARG A 307 -4.49 -3.83 15.56
N ALA A 308 -4.43 -2.51 15.66
CA ALA A 308 -4.01 -1.64 14.57
C ALA A 308 -3.04 -0.56 15.04
N ALA A 309 -2.12 -0.19 14.17
CA ALA A 309 -1.16 0.89 14.35
C ALA A 309 -1.32 1.92 13.23
N ALA A 310 -1.35 3.20 13.60
CA ALA A 310 -1.21 4.32 12.66
C ALA A 310 0.20 4.88 12.75
N ILE A 311 0.91 4.91 11.63
CA ILE A 311 2.24 5.50 11.48
C ILE A 311 2.09 6.61 10.46
N THR A 312 2.38 7.86 10.83
CA THR A 312 2.27 8.99 9.90
C THR A 312 3.01 10.22 10.39
N SER A 313 3.23 11.18 9.52
CA SER A 313 3.70 12.51 9.89
C SER A 313 2.52 13.44 10.17
N TRP A 314 2.69 14.39 11.13
CA TRP A 314 1.71 15.45 11.34
C TRP A 314 1.41 16.25 10.08
N TYR A 315 2.41 16.44 9.24
CA TYR A 315 2.32 17.22 7.99
C TYR A 315 2.76 16.35 6.80
N ASP A 316 1.97 15.32 6.51
CA ASP A 316 2.20 14.49 5.33
C ASP A 316 1.82 15.27 4.06
N TYR A 317 2.80 15.92 3.45
CA TYR A 317 2.62 16.74 2.25
C TYR A 317 1.97 15.97 1.10
N ILE A 318 2.34 14.68 0.94
CA ILE A 318 1.83 13.87 -0.16
C ILE A 318 0.33 13.64 0.00
N ILE A 319 -0.10 13.28 1.20
CA ILE A 319 -1.53 13.05 1.43
C ILE A 319 -2.28 14.38 1.49
N SER A 320 -1.83 15.36 2.29
CA SER A 320 -2.56 16.59 2.52
C SER A 320 -2.62 17.48 1.27
N GLU A 321 -1.48 17.98 0.80
CA GLU A 321 -1.47 19.01 -0.23
C GLU A 321 -1.58 18.43 -1.65
N LEU A 322 -0.96 17.25 -1.91
CA LEU A 322 -0.94 16.70 -3.26
C LEU A 322 -2.20 15.92 -3.61
N PHE A 323 -2.65 14.99 -2.74
CA PHE A 323 -3.82 14.16 -3.03
C PHE A 323 -5.13 14.77 -2.54
N MET A 324 -5.15 15.37 -1.34
CA MET A 324 -6.38 15.88 -0.75
C MET A 324 -6.59 17.37 -1.01
N GLU A 325 -5.55 18.09 -1.46
CA GLU A 325 -5.59 19.54 -1.71
C GLU A 325 -6.12 20.34 -0.50
N ILE A 326 -5.69 19.95 0.71
CA ILE A 326 -6.03 20.59 1.98
C ILE A 326 -4.80 21.19 2.63
N ASP A 327 -5.01 22.20 3.45
CA ASP A 327 -3.94 22.80 4.23
C ASP A 327 -3.35 21.78 5.22
N LYS A 328 -2.05 21.85 5.45
CA LYS A 328 -1.33 20.92 6.33
C LYS A 328 -1.83 20.96 7.78
N ASP A 329 -2.27 22.13 8.27
CA ASP A 329 -2.77 22.27 9.62
C ASP A 329 -4.18 21.70 9.76
N ASP A 330 -5.05 21.88 8.75
CA ASP A 330 -6.36 21.24 8.68
C ASP A 330 -6.21 19.70 8.62
N PHE A 331 -5.21 19.21 7.87
CA PHE A 331 -4.90 17.78 7.85
C PHE A 331 -4.46 17.28 9.24
N ALA A 332 -3.56 18.00 9.89
CA ALA A 332 -3.07 17.63 11.23
C ALA A 332 -4.18 17.67 12.29
N ASP A 333 -5.12 18.60 12.18
CA ASP A 333 -6.29 18.68 13.07
C ASP A 333 -7.21 17.47 12.87
N ALA A 334 -7.56 17.14 11.64
CA ALA A 334 -8.37 15.96 11.32
C ALA A 334 -7.68 14.66 11.74
N LEU A 335 -6.37 14.55 11.50
CA LEU A 335 -5.55 13.42 11.92
C LEU A 335 -5.61 13.21 13.43
N ASP A 336 -5.41 14.29 14.21
CA ASP A 336 -5.46 14.23 15.67
C ASP A 336 -6.85 13.81 16.16
N ILE A 337 -7.90 14.46 15.67
CA ILE A 337 -9.28 14.18 16.05
C ILE A 337 -9.64 12.71 15.79
N GLU A 338 -9.44 12.23 14.56
CA GLU A 338 -9.90 10.91 14.15
C GLU A 338 -9.08 9.79 14.82
N THR A 339 -7.75 9.96 14.92
CA THR A 339 -6.91 8.95 15.57
C THR A 339 -7.02 8.94 17.08
N THR A 340 -7.29 10.10 17.71
CA THR A 340 -7.55 10.18 19.16
C THR A 340 -8.84 9.46 19.53
N LYS A 341 -9.93 9.63 18.78
CA LYS A 341 -11.18 8.88 18.99
C LYS A 341 -10.94 7.37 18.99
N LEU A 342 -10.16 6.87 18.04
CA LEU A 342 -9.83 5.44 17.95
C LEU A 342 -9.00 4.97 19.14
N HIS A 343 -7.95 5.73 19.51
CA HIS A 343 -7.11 5.37 20.65
C HIS A 343 -7.88 5.38 21.97
N GLU A 344 -8.71 6.41 22.23
CA GLU A 344 -9.53 6.47 23.44
C GLU A 344 -10.51 5.30 23.55
N LYS A 345 -11.07 4.85 22.40
CA LYS A 345 -12.00 3.73 22.35
C LYS A 345 -11.29 2.36 22.50
N PHE A 346 -10.09 2.22 21.93
CA PHE A 346 -9.32 0.98 21.89
C PHE A 346 -7.88 1.17 22.41
N PRO A 347 -7.66 1.62 23.65
CA PRO A 347 -6.34 2.03 24.13
C PRO A 347 -5.27 0.92 24.09
N ASP A 348 -5.69 -0.35 24.18
CA ASP A 348 -4.79 -1.53 24.15
C ASP A 348 -4.71 -2.15 22.74
N ARG A 349 -5.49 -1.68 21.76
CA ARG A 349 -5.58 -2.30 20.44
C ARG A 349 -5.41 -1.33 19.27
N TYR A 350 -5.42 -0.02 19.51
CA TYR A 350 -5.12 1.00 18.53
C TYR A 350 -4.14 1.99 19.12
N ARG A 351 -2.95 2.12 18.51
CA ARG A 351 -1.92 3.04 18.95
C ARG A 351 -1.27 3.74 17.78
N ARG A 352 -0.69 4.89 18.06
CA ARG A 352 -0.14 5.83 17.08
C ARG A 352 1.35 5.95 17.24
N PHE A 353 2.03 6.14 16.12
CA PHE A 353 3.40 6.62 16.03
C PHE A 353 3.41 7.83 15.10
N ILE A 354 3.18 9.04 15.65
CA ILE A 354 3.08 10.26 14.85
C ILE A 354 4.33 11.08 15.03
N TYR A 355 5.03 11.30 13.93
CA TYR A 355 6.36 11.89 13.89
C TYR A 355 6.38 13.22 13.12
N TRP A 356 7.54 13.87 13.14
CA TRP A 356 7.87 15.01 12.29
C TRP A 356 8.71 14.57 11.11
N GLY A 357 8.41 15.08 9.91
CA GLY A 357 9.37 15.14 8.83
C GLY A 357 10.22 16.41 9.00
N GLU A 358 11.55 16.32 9.01
CA GLU A 358 12.44 17.48 9.22
C GLU A 358 12.18 18.65 8.26
N LYS A 359 11.53 18.40 7.13
CA LYS A 359 11.20 19.40 6.10
C LYS A 359 9.70 19.55 5.87
N GLY A 360 8.86 18.98 6.73
CA GLY A 360 7.41 18.93 6.49
C GLY A 360 7.02 18.05 5.31
N THR A 361 7.89 17.12 4.88
CA THR A 361 7.70 16.25 3.70
C THR A 361 7.72 14.77 4.06
N GLY A 362 7.65 14.43 5.34
CA GLY A 362 7.65 13.05 5.82
C GLY A 362 6.43 12.30 5.26
N HIS A 363 6.70 11.29 4.43
CA HIS A 363 5.67 10.42 3.86
C HIS A 363 6.20 9.00 3.83
N THR A 364 5.54 8.09 4.54
CA THR A 364 5.89 6.68 4.74
C THR A 364 7.24 6.45 5.44
N ALA A 365 7.31 5.40 6.24
CA ALA A 365 8.50 5.03 7.00
C ALA A 365 8.92 3.56 6.80
N LEU A 366 8.00 2.67 6.42
CA LEU A 366 8.27 1.23 6.37
C LEU A 366 9.22 0.84 5.23
N LEU A 367 9.19 1.54 4.10
CA LEU A 367 10.01 1.24 2.92
C LEU A 367 11.20 2.17 2.72
N GLY A 368 11.25 3.29 3.41
CA GLY A 368 12.43 4.15 3.57
C GLY A 368 12.96 4.90 2.35
N ASN A 369 12.37 4.74 1.18
CA ASN A 369 12.77 5.48 -0.02
C ASN A 369 11.67 5.48 -1.10
N PRO A 370 11.71 6.46 -2.03
CA PRO A 370 10.74 6.50 -3.14
C PRO A 370 10.76 5.25 -4.03
N SER A 371 11.93 4.62 -4.24
CA SER A 371 12.01 3.38 -5.02
C SER A 371 11.37 2.21 -4.29
N GLY A 372 11.34 2.21 -2.97
CA GLY A 372 10.57 1.26 -2.16
C GLY A 372 9.06 1.46 -2.34
N LEU A 373 8.60 2.71 -2.45
CA LEU A 373 7.20 3.04 -2.74
C LEU A 373 6.78 2.65 -4.16
N ILE A 374 7.69 2.87 -5.12
CA ILE A 374 7.44 2.66 -6.53
C ILE A 374 7.97 1.30 -7.01
N GLY A 375 8.69 0.52 -6.20
CA GLY A 375 9.34 -0.72 -6.58
C GLY A 375 10.72 -0.53 -7.22
N THR A 376 11.37 -1.61 -7.61
CA THR A 376 12.73 -1.62 -8.16
C THR A 376 12.81 -1.98 -9.66
N GLY A 377 11.66 -2.18 -10.31
CA GLY A 377 11.55 -2.53 -11.73
C GLY A 377 11.26 -1.34 -12.65
N PRO A 378 11.14 -1.53 -13.95
CA PRO A 378 10.64 -0.53 -14.87
C PRO A 378 9.17 -0.25 -14.58
N ILE A 379 8.91 0.78 -13.80
CA ILE A 379 7.57 1.15 -13.34
C ILE A 379 7.06 2.28 -14.21
N ALA A 380 5.91 2.08 -14.81
CA ALA A 380 5.17 3.17 -15.42
C ALA A 380 4.43 3.92 -14.31
N VAL A 381 4.62 5.23 -14.25
CA VAL A 381 3.89 6.13 -13.36
C VAL A 381 3.10 7.10 -14.23
N GLU A 382 1.81 7.17 -14.02
CA GLU A 382 0.99 8.23 -14.58
C GLU A 382 0.93 9.41 -13.65
N MET A 383 0.99 10.61 -14.21
CA MET A 383 1.04 11.86 -13.46
C MET A 383 0.18 12.93 -14.09
N PRO A 384 -0.37 13.85 -13.28
CA PRO A 384 -1.00 15.06 -13.79
C PRO A 384 -0.05 15.87 -14.68
N GLY A 385 -0.56 16.50 -15.72
CA GLY A 385 0.26 17.30 -16.61
C GLY A 385 1.00 18.41 -15.87
N GLY A 386 2.34 18.45 -16.03
CA GLY A 386 3.19 19.48 -15.45
C GLY A 386 3.84 19.15 -14.10
N VAL A 387 3.51 18.03 -13.46
CA VAL A 387 4.19 17.61 -12.23
C VAL A 387 5.55 17.01 -12.56
N ASN A 388 6.59 17.51 -11.90
CA ASN A 388 7.95 16.99 -12.05
C ASN A 388 8.20 15.85 -11.06
N VAL A 389 8.02 14.60 -11.50
CA VAL A 389 8.24 13.39 -10.67
C VAL A 389 9.60 13.39 -10.01
N ALA A 390 10.66 13.64 -10.79
CA ALA A 390 12.01 13.61 -10.24
C ALA A 390 12.20 14.69 -9.17
N GLY A 391 11.61 15.86 -9.35
CA GLY A 391 11.60 16.92 -8.33
C GLY A 391 10.82 16.53 -7.08
N LEU A 392 9.66 15.89 -7.25
CA LEU A 392 8.85 15.40 -6.13
C LEU A 392 9.60 14.32 -5.34
N LEU A 393 10.10 13.30 -6.01
CA LEU A 393 10.82 12.20 -5.37
C LEU A 393 12.12 12.63 -4.70
N ASN A 394 12.83 13.61 -5.28
CA ASN A 394 14.06 14.15 -4.69
C ASN A 394 13.82 15.03 -3.45
N ASN A 395 12.59 15.52 -3.27
CA ASN A 395 12.21 16.34 -2.11
C ASN A 395 11.59 15.51 -1.00
N LEU A 396 11.22 14.24 -1.23
CA LEU A 396 10.74 13.36 -0.18
C LEU A 396 11.87 13.05 0.81
N GLU A 397 11.58 13.20 2.07
CA GLU A 397 12.47 12.77 3.14
C GLU A 397 12.55 11.24 3.16
N LEU A 398 13.76 10.70 3.16
CA LEU A 398 14.00 9.26 3.21
C LEU A 398 13.98 8.81 4.68
N LEU A 399 12.80 8.48 5.16
CA LEU A 399 12.65 7.95 6.51
C LEU A 399 13.00 6.45 6.53
N LYS A 400 13.71 6.03 7.56
CA LYS A 400 14.06 4.62 7.76
C LYS A 400 13.48 4.17 9.09
N PHE A 401 12.59 3.20 9.05
CA PHE A 401 11.88 2.74 10.24
C PHE A 401 12.81 2.26 11.37
N ASN A 402 14.00 1.81 11.07
CA ASN A 402 15.00 1.41 12.05
C ASN A 402 15.82 2.59 12.64
N GLU A 403 15.73 3.77 12.04
CA GLU A 403 16.40 5.00 12.50
C GLU A 403 15.40 6.03 13.03
N LEU A 404 14.15 6.04 12.51
CA LEU A 404 13.08 6.91 12.96
C LEU A 404 12.69 6.59 14.42
N SER A 405 12.72 7.59 15.30
CA SER A 405 12.44 7.41 16.72
C SER A 405 11.62 8.56 17.32
N ILE A 406 10.84 8.24 18.34
CA ILE A 406 10.20 9.20 19.22
C ILE A 406 10.79 8.96 20.62
N GLY A 407 11.53 9.95 21.14
CA GLY A 407 12.36 9.76 22.32
C GLY A 407 13.44 8.70 22.07
N GLU A 408 13.51 7.69 22.93
CA GLU A 408 14.46 6.58 22.83
C GLU A 408 13.92 5.36 22.07
N ILE A 409 12.66 5.39 21.61
CA ILE A 409 11.97 4.26 21.01
C ILE A 409 12.01 4.41 19.48
N THR A 410 12.71 3.50 18.80
CA THR A 410 12.68 3.42 17.33
C THR A 410 11.36 2.84 16.84
N LEU A 411 10.95 3.21 15.63
CA LEU A 411 9.75 2.62 15.01
C LEU A 411 9.87 1.09 14.87
N ALA A 412 11.07 0.59 14.56
CA ALA A 412 11.31 -0.86 14.50
C ALA A 412 11.07 -1.56 15.85
N ALA A 413 11.60 -1.00 16.95
CA ALA A 413 11.37 -1.55 18.28
C ALA A 413 9.89 -1.46 18.69
N TRP A 414 9.22 -0.37 18.34
CA TRP A 414 7.80 -0.16 18.60
C TRP A 414 6.92 -1.17 17.85
N LEU A 415 7.24 -1.46 16.59
CA LEU A 415 6.56 -2.50 15.81
C LEU A 415 6.84 -3.89 16.35
N GLY A 416 8.06 -4.17 16.82
CA GLY A 416 8.39 -5.42 17.51
C GLY A 416 7.54 -5.62 18.77
N ALA A 417 7.39 -4.58 19.59
CA ALA A 417 6.53 -4.61 20.77
C ALA A 417 5.05 -4.83 20.40
N MET A 418 4.58 -4.24 19.30
CA MET A 418 3.24 -4.51 18.78
C MET A 418 3.04 -5.97 18.42
N VAL A 419 4.01 -6.58 17.73
CA VAL A 419 3.96 -8.01 17.36
C VAL A 419 3.86 -8.90 18.59
N GLU A 420 4.65 -8.61 19.61
CA GLU A 420 4.67 -9.40 20.86
C GLU A 420 3.53 -9.04 21.83
N ASN A 421 2.68 -8.07 21.46
CA ASN A 421 1.60 -7.52 22.32
C ASN A 421 2.12 -7.03 23.68
N ASP A 422 3.31 -6.46 23.69
CA ASP A 422 3.92 -5.84 24.86
C ASP A 422 3.36 -4.42 25.02
N LEU A 423 2.28 -4.27 25.77
CA LEU A 423 1.57 -3.01 25.95
C LEU A 423 2.40 -1.94 26.68
N ASP A 424 3.41 -2.33 27.43
CA ASP A 424 4.30 -1.39 28.12
C ASP A 424 5.31 -0.75 27.13
N ALA A 425 5.82 -1.54 26.20
CA ALA A 425 6.75 -1.10 25.17
C ALA A 425 6.05 -0.55 23.91
N TRP A 426 4.89 -1.09 23.53
CA TRP A 426 4.05 -0.59 22.46
C TRP A 426 3.18 0.58 22.97
N GLY A 427 3.80 1.74 23.23
CA GLY A 427 3.11 2.94 23.73
C GLY A 427 2.40 3.72 22.60
N ASP A 428 1.49 4.62 22.97
CA ASP A 428 0.94 5.63 22.06
C ASP A 428 1.94 6.79 21.99
N LEU A 429 2.64 6.93 20.86
CA LEU A 429 3.78 7.82 20.73
C LEU A 429 3.52 8.90 19.69
N MET A 430 3.58 10.15 20.13
CA MET A 430 3.43 11.31 19.26
C MET A 430 4.43 12.38 19.66
N VAL A 431 5.10 12.96 18.67
CA VAL A 431 5.83 14.22 18.91
C VAL A 431 4.81 15.35 19.09
N PRO A 432 5.05 16.33 19.99
CA PRO A 432 4.18 17.51 20.10
C PRO A 432 4.09 18.24 18.75
N ARG A 433 2.92 18.72 18.38
CA ARG A 433 2.80 19.66 17.25
C ARG A 433 3.62 20.92 17.56
N GLU A 434 4.29 21.50 16.55
CA GLU A 434 4.94 22.80 16.76
C GLU A 434 3.86 23.81 17.20
N PRO A 435 4.15 24.63 18.23
CA PRO A 435 3.26 25.74 18.51
C PRO A 435 3.21 26.62 17.25
N GLU A 436 2.01 27.04 16.85
CA GLU A 436 1.87 28.11 15.85
C GLU A 436 2.85 29.21 16.23
N GLU A 437 3.76 29.59 15.32
CA GLU A 437 4.52 30.82 15.51
C GLU A 437 3.45 31.92 15.59
N ASP A 438 3.20 32.39 16.80
CA ASP A 438 2.37 33.58 17.03
C ASP A 438 2.88 34.63 16.05
N GLY A 439 2.13 34.83 14.96
CA GLY A 439 2.46 35.80 13.95
C GLY A 439 2.60 37.17 14.62
N ASP A 440 3.85 37.47 14.99
CA ASP A 440 4.20 38.74 15.58
C ASP A 440 3.93 39.80 14.52
N GLY A 441 2.72 40.39 14.63
CA GLY A 441 2.24 41.45 13.76
C GLY A 441 3.18 42.66 13.87
N GLY A 442 4.02 42.78 12.83
CA GLY A 442 4.84 43.92 12.57
C GLY A 442 4.29 44.77 11.42
#